data_f978931352bf48e7cb628e28daaaa5d1
#
_entry.id   f978931352bf48e7cb628e28daaaa5d1
#
_cell.length_a   1.000
_cell.length_b   1.000
_cell.length_c   1.000
_cell.angle_alpha   90.00
_cell.angle_beta   90.00
_cell.angle_gamma   90.00
#
_symmetry.space_group_name_H-M   'P 1'
#
loop_
_entity.id
_entity.type
_entity.pdbx_description
1 polymer ?
#
loop_
_entity_poly.entity_id
_entity_poly.type
_entity_poly.pdbx_seq_one_letter_code
_entity_poly.pdbx_strand_id
1 'polypeptide(L)'
;THSASSAASDVYKRQKMYCDRISKKVINPKPKIKIKKISSSISHIDANNSIGFVAADLGIKTAIKHAQKTGIGMVAVKNSGHYGLSGYYAMQAVKKNLLTLIFTNAPPAIAPHGALKTLFGTNPICFGSPTGSKIPFILDTSISMINRGKIRVAARNNRSIPAGVALDK
;
A
#
# COMPACT_ATOMS: atom_id res chain seq x y z
N THR A 1 -14.65 -18.29 -6.06
CA THR A 1 -15.56 -17.34 -5.40
C THR A 1 -15.04 -16.97 -4.02
N HIS A 2 -14.07 -16.05 -3.93
CA HIS A 2 -13.73 -15.42 -2.66
C HIS A 2 -14.84 -14.43 -2.32
N SER A 3 -15.62 -14.77 -1.31
CA SER A 3 -16.83 -14.07 -0.93
C SER A 3 -16.56 -12.61 -0.53
N ALA A 4 -17.43 -11.71 -0.97
CA ALA A 4 -17.49 -10.32 -0.54
C ALA A 4 -17.53 -10.14 1.00
N SER A 5 -17.88 -11.19 1.76
CA SER A 5 -17.89 -11.23 3.22
C SER A 5 -16.50 -11.09 3.85
N SER A 6 -15.41 -11.53 3.19
CA SER A 6 -14.07 -11.41 3.73
C SER A 6 -13.54 -9.97 3.64
N ALA A 7 -13.86 -9.25 2.57
CA ALA A 7 -13.46 -7.85 2.38
C ALA A 7 -14.18 -6.93 3.39
N ALA A 8 -15.48 -7.10 3.58
CA ALA A 8 -16.25 -6.34 4.56
C ALA A 8 -15.74 -6.56 6.00
N SER A 9 -15.42 -7.80 6.38
CA SER A 9 -14.86 -8.11 7.71
C SER A 9 -13.48 -7.48 7.92
N ASP A 10 -12.68 -7.31 6.89
CA ASP A 10 -11.38 -6.64 6.97
C ASP A 10 -11.51 -5.12 7.16
N VAL A 11 -12.52 -4.49 6.57
CA VAL A 11 -12.82 -3.06 6.78
C VAL A 11 -13.15 -2.80 8.24
N TYR A 12 -14.06 -3.55 8.84
CA TYR A 12 -14.42 -3.41 10.27
C TYR A 12 -13.22 -3.60 11.20
N LYS A 13 -12.37 -4.59 10.91
CA LYS A 13 -11.19 -4.89 11.75
C LYS A 13 -10.12 -3.80 11.68
N ARG A 14 -10.04 -3.07 10.58
CA ARG A 14 -9.07 -1.97 10.39
C ARG A 14 -9.59 -0.63 10.92
N GLN A 15 -10.91 -0.45 11.00
CA GLN A 15 -11.54 0.78 11.48
C GLN A 15 -11.05 1.16 12.89
N LYS A 16 -11.06 0.20 13.82
CA LYS A 16 -10.52 0.40 15.17
C LYS A 16 -9.06 0.87 15.14
N MET A 17 -8.23 0.26 14.28
CA MET A 17 -6.82 0.64 14.15
C MET A 17 -6.64 2.11 13.75
N TYR A 18 -7.47 2.61 12.83
CA TYR A 18 -7.39 4.02 12.42
C TYR A 18 -7.87 4.95 13.52
N CYS A 19 -8.98 4.63 14.20
CA CYS A 19 -9.46 5.39 15.32
C CYS A 19 -8.42 5.46 16.45
N ASP A 20 -7.82 4.33 16.83
CA ASP A 20 -6.77 4.28 17.85
C ASP A 20 -5.54 5.12 17.46
N ARG A 21 -5.16 5.12 16.16
CA ARG A 21 -4.03 5.94 15.69
C ARG A 21 -4.33 7.43 15.68
N ILE A 22 -5.57 7.82 15.40
CA ILE A 22 -6.01 9.21 15.49
C ILE A 22 -6.01 9.66 16.96
N SER A 23 -6.59 8.87 17.86
CA SER A 23 -6.62 9.16 19.29
C SER A 23 -5.22 9.29 19.90
N LYS A 24 -4.28 8.45 19.44
CA LYS A 24 -2.86 8.49 19.86
C LYS A 24 -2.04 9.55 19.11
N LYS A 25 -2.66 10.40 18.31
CA LYS A 25 -2.00 11.46 17.51
C LYS A 25 -0.93 10.94 16.53
N VAL A 26 -0.96 9.66 16.18
CA VAL A 26 -0.10 9.07 15.14
C VAL A 26 -0.60 9.45 13.75
N ILE A 27 -1.92 9.58 13.58
CA ILE A 27 -2.54 10.12 12.37
C ILE A 27 -3.04 11.52 12.68
N ASN A 28 -2.64 12.50 11.87
CA ASN A 28 -3.13 13.85 11.91
C ASN A 28 -4.49 13.93 11.19
N PRO A 29 -5.61 14.22 11.88
CA PRO A 29 -6.92 14.28 11.25
C PRO A 29 -7.14 15.56 10.41
N LYS A 30 -6.29 16.59 10.59
CA LYS A 30 -6.34 17.86 9.85
C LYS A 30 -4.97 18.16 9.22
N PRO A 31 -4.46 17.31 8.31
CA PRO A 31 -3.12 17.46 7.78
C PRO A 31 -3.01 18.64 6.83
N LYS A 32 -1.90 19.34 6.88
CA LYS A 32 -1.49 20.33 5.88
C LYS A 32 -0.54 19.64 4.89
N ILE A 33 -1.10 18.94 3.91
CA ILE A 33 -0.32 18.22 2.90
C ILE A 33 0.39 19.22 1.99
N LYS A 34 1.69 19.01 1.76
CA LYS A 34 2.51 19.86 0.90
C LYS A 34 2.99 19.06 -0.31
N ILE A 35 2.86 19.64 -1.50
CA ILE A 35 3.41 19.11 -2.74
C ILE A 35 4.57 20.01 -3.15
N LYS A 36 5.75 19.42 -3.30
CA LYS A 36 6.93 20.08 -3.86
C LYS A 36 7.22 19.50 -5.24
N LYS A 37 7.07 20.32 -6.27
CA LYS A 37 7.50 19.97 -7.61
C LYS A 37 9.03 19.99 -7.67
N ILE A 38 9.64 18.91 -8.13
CA ILE A 38 11.09 18.76 -8.27
C ILE A 38 11.50 19.01 -9.73
N SER A 39 10.73 18.45 -10.67
CA SER A 39 10.91 18.65 -12.10
C SER A 39 9.55 18.65 -12.80
N SER A 40 9.54 18.66 -14.13
CA SER A 40 8.32 18.53 -14.92
C SER A 40 7.60 17.18 -14.71
N SER A 41 8.35 16.13 -14.37
CA SER A 41 7.87 14.75 -14.22
C SER A 41 7.93 14.21 -12.77
N ILE A 42 8.54 14.94 -11.83
CA ILE A 42 8.79 14.45 -10.46
C ILE A 42 8.23 15.42 -9.43
N SER A 43 7.52 14.88 -8.44
CA SER A 43 7.07 15.61 -7.26
C SER A 43 7.32 14.82 -5.97
N HIS A 44 7.49 15.56 -4.87
CA HIS A 44 7.47 15.02 -3.50
C HIS A 44 6.21 15.50 -2.80
N ILE A 45 5.59 14.61 -2.04
CA ILE A 45 4.45 14.92 -1.17
C ILE A 45 4.86 14.68 0.28
N ASP A 46 4.75 15.70 1.10
CA ASP A 46 4.77 15.55 2.55
C ASP A 46 3.33 15.49 3.04
N ALA A 47 2.91 14.31 3.46
CA ALA A 47 1.54 14.04 3.86
C ALA A 47 1.22 14.52 5.28
N ASN A 48 2.18 15.06 6.03
CA ASN A 48 1.99 15.61 7.38
C ASN A 48 1.26 14.61 8.31
N ASN A 49 1.65 13.35 8.27
CA ASN A 49 1.05 12.24 9.00
C ASN A 49 -0.45 12.03 8.73
N SER A 50 -0.90 12.36 7.53
CA SER A 50 -2.28 12.11 7.12
C SER A 50 -2.61 10.62 7.10
N ILE A 51 -3.89 10.31 7.07
CA ILE A 51 -4.33 8.98 6.69
C ILE A 51 -3.85 8.66 5.27
N GLY A 52 -3.31 7.45 5.08
CA GLY A 52 -2.60 7.11 3.84
C GLY A 52 -3.46 7.16 2.58
N PHE A 53 -4.77 6.93 2.69
CA PHE A 53 -5.69 6.97 1.55
C PHE A 53 -5.69 8.33 0.83
N VAL A 54 -5.68 9.42 1.58
CA VAL A 54 -5.67 10.78 1.02
C VAL A 54 -4.34 11.06 0.32
N ALA A 55 -3.23 10.70 0.97
CA ALA A 55 -1.90 10.94 0.43
C ALA A 55 -1.62 10.10 -0.84
N ALA A 56 -2.06 8.83 -0.85
CA ALA A 56 -1.87 7.94 -1.98
C ALA A 56 -2.73 8.37 -3.20
N ASP A 57 -3.98 8.77 -2.96
CA ASP A 57 -4.84 9.29 -4.03
C ASP A 57 -4.27 10.57 -4.65
N LEU A 58 -3.78 11.48 -3.81
CA LEU A 58 -3.10 12.69 -4.28
C LEU A 58 -1.82 12.34 -5.06
N GLY A 59 -1.06 11.35 -4.57
CA GLY A 59 0.17 10.87 -5.20
C GLY A 59 -0.08 10.33 -6.60
N ILE A 60 -1.01 9.38 -6.74
CA ILE A 60 -1.28 8.78 -8.05
C ILE A 60 -1.86 9.80 -9.04
N LYS A 61 -2.78 10.67 -8.59
CA LYS A 61 -3.32 11.73 -9.46
C LYS A 61 -2.25 12.70 -9.93
N THR A 62 -1.28 13.02 -9.07
CA THR A 62 -0.15 13.88 -9.44
C THR A 62 0.79 13.17 -10.43
N ALA A 63 1.10 11.89 -10.20
CA ALA A 63 1.90 11.09 -11.12
C ALA A 63 1.25 10.97 -12.51
N ILE A 64 -0.06 10.70 -12.55
CA ILE A 64 -0.83 10.65 -13.81
C ILE A 64 -0.73 11.99 -14.59
N LYS A 65 -0.93 13.13 -13.91
CA LYS A 65 -0.79 14.45 -14.55
C LYS A 65 0.61 14.67 -15.14
N HIS A 66 1.65 14.25 -14.42
CA HIS A 66 3.01 14.33 -14.94
C HIS A 66 3.19 13.42 -16.17
N ALA A 67 2.79 12.15 -16.06
CA ALA A 67 2.93 11.17 -17.13
C ALA A 67 2.20 11.60 -18.41
N GLN A 68 0.99 12.15 -18.29
CA GLN A 68 0.23 12.66 -19.43
C GLN A 68 0.90 13.87 -20.12
N LYS A 69 1.68 14.65 -19.37
CA LYS A 69 2.36 15.83 -19.91
C LYS A 69 3.76 15.52 -20.46
N THR A 70 4.48 14.59 -19.87
CA THR A 70 5.91 14.40 -20.13
C THR A 70 6.27 12.94 -20.48
N GLY A 71 5.29 12.06 -20.61
CA GLY A 71 5.49 10.64 -20.89
C GLY A 71 5.78 9.79 -19.64
N ILE A 72 6.26 10.40 -18.55
CA ILE A 72 6.55 9.74 -17.29
C ILE A 72 6.14 10.61 -16.10
N GLY A 73 5.70 10.00 -15.00
CA GLY A 73 5.40 10.70 -13.76
C GLY A 73 5.87 9.90 -12.55
N MET A 74 6.62 10.53 -11.66
CA MET A 74 7.08 9.95 -10.41
C MET A 74 6.68 10.82 -9.23
N VAL A 75 6.14 10.18 -8.19
CA VAL A 75 5.80 10.88 -6.93
C VAL A 75 6.29 10.06 -5.75
N ALA A 76 7.12 10.69 -4.92
CA ALA A 76 7.51 10.15 -3.63
C ALA A 76 6.64 10.76 -2.52
N VAL A 77 6.07 9.92 -1.65
CA VAL A 77 5.22 10.33 -0.53
C VAL A 77 5.91 9.98 0.78
N LYS A 78 6.04 10.97 1.67
CA LYS A 78 6.57 10.77 3.02
C LYS A 78 5.55 11.20 4.09
N ASN A 79 5.80 10.79 5.33
CA ASN A 79 4.94 11.12 6.49
C ASN A 79 3.49 10.73 6.24
N SER A 80 3.28 9.51 5.73
CA SER A 80 1.97 8.94 5.41
C SER A 80 1.76 7.64 6.16
N GLY A 81 0.51 7.30 6.41
CA GLY A 81 0.11 6.05 7.02
C GLY A 81 -0.24 4.96 6.02
N HIS A 82 -0.86 3.89 6.52
CA HIS A 82 -1.40 2.80 5.70
C HIS A 82 -2.47 3.34 4.72
N TYR A 83 -2.38 2.92 3.45
CA TYR A 83 -3.22 3.45 2.36
C TYR A 83 -4.11 2.39 1.68
N GLY A 84 -4.19 1.19 2.26
CA GLY A 84 -5.06 0.13 1.72
C GLY A 84 -4.38 -0.72 0.64
N LEU A 85 -5.10 -0.98 -0.44
CA LEU A 85 -4.65 -1.79 -1.58
C LEU A 85 -3.96 -0.91 -2.63
N SER A 86 -2.75 -1.27 -3.04
CA SER A 86 -2.03 -0.55 -4.09
C SER A 86 -2.73 -0.67 -5.44
N GLY A 87 -3.35 -1.82 -5.71
CA GLY A 87 -4.11 -2.07 -6.93
C GLY A 87 -5.25 -1.07 -7.18
N TYR A 88 -5.85 -0.50 -6.13
CA TYR A 88 -6.87 0.54 -6.28
C TYR A 88 -6.30 1.80 -6.95
N TYR A 89 -5.10 2.20 -6.57
CA TYR A 89 -4.43 3.37 -7.17
C TYR A 89 -3.85 3.04 -8.55
N ALA A 90 -3.30 1.85 -8.72
CA ALA A 90 -2.83 1.36 -10.02
C ALA A 90 -3.93 1.39 -11.06
N MET A 91 -5.14 0.97 -10.70
CA MET A 91 -6.30 1.02 -11.59
C MET A 91 -6.63 2.42 -12.08
N GLN A 92 -6.36 3.48 -11.30
CA GLN A 92 -6.59 4.86 -11.73
C GLN A 92 -5.66 5.26 -12.89
N ALA A 93 -4.39 4.83 -12.87
CA ALA A 93 -3.43 5.07 -13.93
C ALA A 93 -3.76 4.22 -15.18
N VAL A 94 -4.07 2.95 -14.99
CA VAL A 94 -4.43 2.02 -16.07
C VAL A 94 -5.66 2.50 -16.85
N LYS A 95 -6.68 3.03 -16.16
CA LYS A 95 -7.85 3.68 -16.81
C LYS A 95 -7.50 4.91 -17.66
N LYS A 96 -6.29 5.42 -17.51
CA LYS A 96 -5.74 6.52 -18.34
C LYS A 96 -4.72 6.02 -19.36
N ASN A 97 -4.72 4.71 -19.63
CA ASN A 97 -3.81 4.04 -20.56
C ASN A 97 -2.33 4.20 -20.19
N LEU A 98 -2.03 4.18 -18.89
CA LEU A 98 -0.67 4.30 -18.36
C LEU A 98 -0.24 3.01 -17.67
N LEU A 99 1.01 2.62 -17.88
CA LEU A 99 1.68 1.66 -17.02
C LEU A 99 1.92 2.27 -15.65
N THR A 100 1.85 1.49 -14.59
CA THR A 100 2.10 2.00 -13.24
C THR A 100 2.88 1.01 -12.38
N LEU A 101 3.77 1.55 -11.57
CA LEU A 101 4.48 0.85 -10.52
C LEU A 101 4.27 1.59 -9.20
N ILE A 102 3.90 0.86 -8.15
CA ILE A 102 3.70 1.42 -6.81
C ILE A 102 4.50 0.57 -5.83
N PHE A 103 5.31 1.24 -5.03
CA PHE A 103 6.12 0.64 -3.99
C PHE A 103 5.82 1.28 -2.66
N THR A 104 5.95 0.52 -1.58
CA THR A 104 5.95 1.08 -0.24
C THR A 104 6.79 0.23 0.70
N ASN A 105 7.36 0.89 1.70
CA ASN A 105 7.96 0.21 2.83
C ASN A 105 6.89 -0.16 3.87
N ALA A 106 7.23 -1.11 4.72
CA ALA A 106 6.41 -1.52 5.86
C ALA A 106 7.29 -1.69 7.10
N PRO A 107 6.71 -1.61 8.31
CA PRO A 107 7.46 -1.88 9.54
C PRO A 107 8.12 -3.28 9.53
N PRO A 108 9.27 -3.45 10.18
CA PRO A 108 9.98 -4.73 10.27
C PRO A 108 9.04 -5.88 10.67
N ALA A 109 9.06 -6.94 9.88
CA ALA A 109 8.20 -8.12 10.05
C ALA A 109 8.84 -9.41 9.57
N ILE A 110 9.94 -9.32 8.81
CA ILE A 110 10.62 -10.43 8.16
C ILE A 110 12.07 -10.44 8.63
N ALA A 111 12.54 -11.59 9.09
CA ALA A 111 13.94 -11.80 9.35
C ALA A 111 14.68 -12.08 8.03
N PRO A 112 15.88 -11.53 7.83
CA PRO A 112 16.76 -11.97 6.74
C PRO A 112 17.08 -13.46 6.85
N HIS A 113 17.50 -14.07 5.76
CA HIS A 113 17.94 -15.46 5.78
C HIS A 113 19.07 -15.66 6.82
N GLY A 114 18.92 -16.67 7.69
CA GLY A 114 19.86 -16.95 8.77
C GLY A 114 19.77 -16.03 10.00
N ALA A 115 18.86 -15.06 10.03
CA ALA A 115 18.67 -14.16 11.16
C ALA A 115 17.45 -14.54 12.01
N LEU A 116 17.53 -14.27 13.31
CA LEU A 116 16.42 -14.48 14.27
C LEU A 116 15.61 -13.20 14.50
N LYS A 117 16.12 -12.04 14.15
CA LYS A 117 15.46 -10.74 14.36
C LYS A 117 14.88 -10.20 13.05
N THR A 118 13.69 -9.61 13.15
CA THR A 118 13.04 -8.96 12.00
C THR A 118 13.77 -7.67 11.63
N LEU A 119 14.05 -7.50 10.33
CA LEU A 119 14.68 -6.31 9.75
C LEU A 119 13.84 -5.73 8.62
N PHE A 120 13.34 -6.57 7.71
CA PHE A 120 12.58 -6.13 6.54
C PHE A 120 11.09 -6.05 6.81
N GLY A 121 10.43 -5.11 6.13
CA GLY A 121 8.97 -5.08 6.03
C GLY A 121 8.47 -6.02 4.94
N THR A 122 7.15 -6.17 4.86
CA THR A 122 6.49 -6.94 3.78
C THR A 122 6.54 -6.23 2.43
N ASN A 123 6.88 -4.96 2.42
CA ASN A 123 7.22 -4.06 1.31
C ASN A 123 6.48 -4.41 0.00
N PRO A 124 5.16 -4.19 -0.08
CA PRO A 124 4.38 -4.58 -1.24
C PRO A 124 4.82 -3.84 -2.51
N ILE A 125 4.69 -4.55 -3.61
CA ILE A 125 4.89 -4.04 -4.97
C ILE A 125 3.58 -4.19 -5.72
N CYS A 126 3.19 -3.16 -6.45
CA CYS A 126 2.08 -3.24 -7.36
C CYS A 126 2.51 -2.80 -8.76
N PHE A 127 2.13 -3.61 -9.75
CA PHE A 127 2.26 -3.29 -11.16
C PHE A 127 0.88 -3.29 -11.81
N GLY A 128 0.60 -2.29 -12.62
CA GLY A 128 -0.62 -2.19 -13.40
C GLY A 128 -0.33 -1.88 -14.86
N SER A 129 -1.03 -2.55 -15.75
CA SER A 129 -0.91 -2.37 -17.21
C SER A 129 -2.28 -2.40 -17.86
N PRO A 130 -2.57 -1.48 -18.80
CA PRO A 130 -3.64 -1.70 -19.74
C PRO A 130 -3.32 -2.95 -20.58
N THR A 131 -4.37 -3.61 -21.04
CA THR A 131 -4.28 -4.76 -21.95
C THR A 131 -5.11 -4.47 -23.19
N GLY A 132 -5.02 -5.31 -24.19
CA GLY A 132 -5.91 -5.24 -25.37
C GLY A 132 -7.37 -5.63 -25.06
N SER A 133 -7.72 -5.90 -23.82
CA SER A 133 -9.05 -6.32 -23.38
C SER A 133 -9.66 -5.33 -22.38
N LYS A 134 -10.95 -5.56 -22.02
CA LYS A 134 -11.63 -4.79 -20.96
C LYS A 134 -11.07 -5.03 -19.56
N ILE A 135 -10.34 -6.13 -19.36
CA ILE A 135 -9.77 -6.49 -18.04
C ILE A 135 -8.29 -6.09 -18.04
N PRO A 136 -7.88 -5.13 -17.24
CA PRO A 136 -6.48 -4.75 -17.11
C PRO A 136 -5.68 -5.80 -16.33
N PHE A 137 -4.36 -5.80 -16.51
CA PHE A 137 -3.48 -6.58 -15.67
C PHE A 137 -3.12 -5.76 -14.42
N ILE A 138 -3.39 -6.33 -13.23
CA ILE A 138 -2.98 -5.74 -11.95
C ILE A 138 -2.33 -6.84 -11.11
N LEU A 139 -1.07 -6.66 -10.78
CA LEU A 139 -0.34 -7.41 -9.77
C LEU A 139 -0.22 -6.54 -8.52
N ASP A 140 -0.78 -6.96 -7.39
CA ASP A 140 -0.64 -6.28 -6.09
C ASP A 140 -0.27 -7.33 -5.04
N THR A 141 1.00 -7.38 -4.67
CA THR A 141 1.54 -8.44 -3.81
C THR A 141 2.55 -7.90 -2.80
N SER A 142 2.62 -8.54 -1.64
CA SER A 142 3.76 -8.38 -0.75
C SER A 142 4.94 -9.21 -1.26
N ILE A 143 6.17 -8.76 -1.03
CA ILE A 143 7.38 -9.54 -1.35
C ILE A 143 7.70 -10.60 -0.30
N SER A 144 6.87 -10.76 0.74
CA SER A 144 6.96 -11.82 1.74
C SER A 144 6.11 -13.02 1.36
N MET A 145 6.51 -14.22 1.78
CA MET A 145 5.75 -15.46 1.55
C MET A 145 4.34 -15.39 2.14
N ILE A 146 4.19 -14.73 3.29
CA ILE A 146 2.91 -14.55 3.95
C ILE A 146 2.80 -13.13 4.51
N ASN A 147 1.63 -12.51 4.43
CA ASN A 147 1.39 -11.23 5.07
C ASN A 147 0.88 -11.39 6.51
N ARG A 148 1.15 -10.38 7.34
CA ARG A 148 0.70 -10.36 8.75
C ARG A 148 -0.81 -10.53 8.93
N GLY A 149 -1.60 -10.10 7.96
CA GLY A 149 -3.05 -10.24 7.98
C GLY A 149 -3.48 -11.71 7.98
N LYS A 150 -2.88 -12.52 7.10
CA LYS A 150 -3.14 -13.97 7.03
C LYS A 150 -2.76 -14.68 8.33
N ILE A 151 -1.60 -14.37 8.91
CA ILE A 151 -1.17 -14.93 10.21
C ILE A 151 -2.18 -14.59 11.30
N ARG A 152 -2.60 -13.33 11.40
CA ARG A 152 -3.59 -12.89 12.39
C ARG A 152 -4.95 -13.57 12.22
N VAL A 153 -5.38 -13.78 10.97
CA VAL A 153 -6.63 -14.49 10.69
C VAL A 153 -6.52 -15.97 11.09
N ALA A 154 -5.41 -16.62 10.77
CA ALA A 154 -5.14 -17.99 11.18
C ALA A 154 -5.17 -18.14 12.70
N ALA A 155 -4.44 -17.27 13.42
CA ALA A 155 -4.42 -17.27 14.88
C ALA A 155 -5.81 -17.09 15.52
N ARG A 156 -6.64 -16.17 14.96
CA ARG A 156 -8.01 -15.96 15.47
C ARG A 156 -8.94 -17.15 15.26
N ASN A 157 -8.67 -17.92 14.21
CA ASN A 157 -9.51 -19.06 13.83
C ASN A 157 -8.91 -20.39 14.31
N ASN A 158 -7.87 -20.35 15.19
CA ASN A 158 -7.12 -21.52 15.64
C ASN A 158 -6.66 -22.43 14.49
N ARG A 159 -6.24 -21.82 13.37
CA ARG A 159 -5.72 -22.54 12.20
C ARG A 159 -4.20 -22.41 12.15
N SER A 160 -3.53 -23.50 11.78
CA SER A 160 -2.10 -23.47 11.50
C SER A 160 -1.80 -22.63 10.25
N ILE A 161 -0.60 -22.09 10.19
CA ILE A 161 -0.03 -21.49 8.98
C ILE A 161 0.88 -22.54 8.30
N PRO A 162 1.14 -22.43 6.99
CA PRO A 162 2.07 -23.34 6.30
C PRO A 162 3.45 -23.35 6.98
N ALA A 163 4.09 -24.51 7.00
CA ALA A 163 5.46 -24.62 7.51
C ALA A 163 6.44 -23.73 6.70
N GLY A 164 7.45 -23.18 7.37
CA GLY A 164 8.51 -22.39 6.74
C GLY A 164 8.13 -20.94 6.39
N VAL A 165 6.90 -20.49 6.66
CA VAL A 165 6.48 -19.10 6.34
C VAL A 165 6.67 -18.12 7.50
N ALA A 166 6.98 -18.59 8.70
CA ALA A 166 7.28 -17.78 9.87
C ALA A 166 8.33 -18.50 10.73
N LEU A 167 9.06 -17.72 11.52
CA LEU A 167 9.94 -18.26 12.56
C LEU A 167 9.14 -18.47 13.83
N ASP A 168 9.36 -19.58 14.51
CA ASP A 168 8.93 -19.81 15.88
C ASP A 168 9.86 -19.07 16.85
N LYS A 169 9.41 -18.85 18.09
CA LYS A 169 10.21 -18.18 19.12
C LYS A 169 11.30 -19.09 19.65
#